data_866ffb75cb3f5c82ca2694f32a28789e
#
_entry.id   866ffb75cb3f5c82ca2694f32a28789e
#
_cell.length_a   1.000
_cell.length_b   1.000
_cell.length_c   1.000
_cell.angle_alpha   90.00
_cell.angle_beta   90.00
_cell.angle_gamma   90.00
#
_symmetry.space_group_name_H-M   'P 1'
#
loop_
_entity.id
_entity.type
_entity.pdbx_description
1 polymer ?
#
loop_
_entity_poly.entity_id
_entity_poly.type
_entity_poly.pdbx_seq_one_letter_code
_entity_poly.pdbx_strand_id
1 'polypeptide(L)'
;MKNMNIKWTLLLAAMFSFAACDTDVEYDIPEVEAPVLVSTTPEANAAKVKKGEITIEVKYDKNVFFATEDLKQISFTGGTLISADVYGSSNVLALTVNVPERETLCTLSIPEGVVLGPNKMPAPAVSLQFTTIALDKTPVMAVSTNAVKLYDYLLANYEKKVLSGMMAKESWNTDMAERVYEWTGKYPALNTFDYGHLAWSLAGANWINYGDITPVKNWADNHGIVSCMWHWNVPKFAPLEESIAATVWEGEKSTGNWAESIDLRKSEGFDTSVFDNAKAGDYIIVKVKDLDAAVGWWQGSVKNASWTDLVTGSGVVELTSAQTSYAVRLTEDALNEVKENGLVISGCNHTVTGVYIGTPATVYDLGTDYTYKPDETTFDAANATVEGTWENKVFTSDMAAVAGYLKLLKDAGIPVLWRPFHEAAGKWFWWGKDAASHKAMWIAMFNYFKAQGLDNLIWVWTTETGDEDWYPGDQYVDIIGRDIYSKDAETCASQYAAISATYGNKMITLSECGTVGKISEQWAAGARWSWFMPWYDGEEEDGTPIVHADEAWWKDAMEQSYVIARDEVPSME
;
A
#
# COMPACT_ATOMS: atom_id res chain seq x y z
N MET A 1 -44.00 -56.87 -68.37
CA MET A 1 -45.28 -57.26 -68.88
C MET A 1 -46.19 -56.07 -68.92
N LYS A 2 -46.59 -55.72 -70.11
CA LYS A 2 -47.86 -55.18 -70.53
C LYS A 2 -48.16 -53.72 -70.05
N ASN A 3 -47.97 -52.79 -70.92
CA ASN A 3 -48.91 -52.27 -72.02
C ASN A 3 -49.92 -51.27 -71.45
N MET A 4 -49.73 -50.03 -71.82
CA MET A 4 -50.31 -49.42 -73.03
C MET A 4 -51.79 -48.96 -72.84
N ASN A 5 -52.09 -47.75 -72.97
CA ASN A 5 -52.66 -46.98 -74.15
C ASN A 5 -53.27 -45.67 -73.65
N ILE A 6 -52.83 -44.54 -74.14
CA ILE A 6 -53.31 -43.73 -75.27
C ILE A 6 -54.85 -43.58 -75.34
N LYS A 7 -55.28 -42.33 -75.20
CA LYS A 7 -56.11 -41.58 -76.22
C LYS A 7 -56.56 -40.24 -75.63
N TRP A 8 -56.06 -39.17 -76.17
CA TRP A 8 -56.73 -38.19 -76.98
C TRP A 8 -58.23 -37.87 -76.68
N THR A 9 -58.53 -36.60 -76.31
CA THR A 9 -59.43 -35.76 -77.20
C THR A 9 -59.59 -34.35 -76.58
N LEU A 10 -59.23 -33.34 -77.42
CA LEU A 10 -59.97 -32.13 -77.79
C LEU A 10 -60.33 -31.09 -76.71
N LEU A 11 -59.60 -29.97 -76.76
CA LEU A 11 -60.01 -28.66 -77.31
C LEU A 11 -61.41 -28.16 -76.94
N LEU A 12 -61.45 -27.21 -75.99
CA LEU A 12 -62.46 -26.14 -76.03
C LEU A 12 -61.75 -24.83 -75.56
N ALA A 13 -61.63 -23.92 -76.54
CA ALA A 13 -61.17 -22.57 -76.30
C ALA A 13 -62.28 -21.80 -75.55
N ALA A 14 -61.99 -21.39 -74.31
CA ALA A 14 -62.77 -20.33 -73.68
C ALA A 14 -61.88 -19.10 -73.57
N MET A 15 -62.19 -18.12 -74.44
CA MET A 15 -61.68 -16.78 -74.29
C MET A 15 -62.22 -16.19 -72.98
N PHE A 16 -61.41 -16.09 -72.02
CA PHE A 16 -61.60 -15.15 -70.89
C PHE A 16 -60.86 -13.87 -71.26
N SER A 17 -61.58 -12.83 -71.55
CA SER A 17 -61.12 -11.45 -71.56
C SER A 17 -60.70 -11.12 -70.13
N PHE A 18 -59.38 -11.04 -69.92
CA PHE A 18 -58.84 -10.40 -68.73
C PHE A 18 -59.13 -8.90 -68.92
N ALA A 19 -60.10 -8.39 -68.16
CA ALA A 19 -60.11 -6.97 -67.86
C ALA A 19 -58.88 -6.75 -66.96
N ALA A 20 -57.88 -6.11 -67.51
CA ALA A 20 -56.79 -5.55 -66.68
C ALA A 20 -57.45 -4.51 -65.76
N CYS A 21 -57.67 -4.82 -64.52
CA CYS A 21 -57.75 -3.82 -63.49
C CYS A 21 -56.34 -3.29 -63.33
N ASP A 22 -56.12 -2.14 -63.94
CA ASP A 22 -55.02 -1.25 -63.65
C ASP A 22 -55.30 -0.68 -62.23
N THR A 23 -55.00 -1.42 -61.23
CA THR A 23 -54.84 -0.85 -59.91
C THR A 23 -53.36 -0.54 -59.77
N ASP A 24 -53.02 0.69 -60.13
CA ASP A 24 -51.80 1.33 -59.67
C ASP A 24 -51.88 1.34 -58.13
N VAL A 25 -51.43 0.25 -57.55
CA VAL A 25 -51.10 0.25 -56.09
C VAL A 25 -49.81 1.04 -56.03
N GLU A 26 -49.90 2.33 -55.80
CA GLU A 26 -48.80 3.12 -55.33
C GLU A 26 -48.41 2.52 -53.98
N TYR A 27 -47.36 1.69 -53.97
CA TYR A 27 -46.70 1.29 -52.73
C TYR A 27 -45.97 2.55 -52.27
N ASP A 28 -46.50 3.17 -51.24
CA ASP A 28 -45.80 4.18 -50.45
C ASP A 28 -44.62 3.49 -49.80
N ILE A 29 -43.50 3.38 -50.53
CA ILE A 29 -42.25 2.82 -49.99
C ILE A 29 -41.75 3.88 -49.02
N PRO A 30 -41.72 3.60 -47.70
CA PRO A 30 -41.24 4.57 -46.74
C PRO A 30 -39.87 5.07 -47.16
N GLU A 31 -39.68 6.37 -47.21
CA GLU A 31 -38.40 6.99 -47.49
C GLU A 31 -37.40 6.54 -46.40
N VAL A 32 -36.36 5.80 -46.80
CA VAL A 32 -35.37 5.29 -45.86
C VAL A 32 -34.37 6.40 -45.58
N GLU A 33 -34.43 6.95 -44.39
CA GLU A 33 -33.49 7.98 -43.97
C GLU A 33 -32.08 7.42 -43.77
N ALA A 34 -31.06 8.25 -44.06
CA ALA A 34 -29.66 7.95 -43.79
C ALA A 34 -29.41 7.75 -42.29
N PRO A 35 -28.41 6.95 -41.91
CA PRO A 35 -27.99 6.85 -40.51
C PRO A 35 -27.52 8.21 -39.97
N VAL A 36 -27.77 8.46 -38.68
CA VAL A 36 -27.31 9.66 -38.00
C VAL A 36 -26.28 9.24 -36.94
N LEU A 37 -25.17 9.98 -36.83
CA LEU A 37 -24.17 9.79 -35.77
C LEU A 37 -24.81 10.12 -34.43
N VAL A 38 -24.76 9.18 -33.48
CA VAL A 38 -25.29 9.34 -32.11
C VAL A 38 -24.18 9.69 -31.13
N SER A 39 -23.07 8.94 -31.12
CA SER A 39 -21.96 9.16 -30.21
C SER A 39 -20.67 8.50 -30.72
N THR A 40 -19.56 8.90 -30.11
CA THR A 40 -18.28 8.22 -30.25
C THR A 40 -17.71 7.89 -28.90
N THR A 41 -16.93 6.80 -28.81
CA THR A 41 -16.08 6.45 -27.67
C THR A 41 -14.66 6.25 -28.23
N PRO A 42 -13.64 7.05 -27.82
CA PRO A 42 -13.75 8.20 -26.90
C PRO A 42 -14.69 9.31 -27.41
N GLU A 43 -15.15 10.16 -26.47
CA GLU A 43 -15.88 11.37 -26.84
C GLU A 43 -14.97 12.36 -27.62
N ALA A 44 -15.56 13.23 -28.41
CA ALA A 44 -14.81 14.26 -29.11
C ALA A 44 -14.08 15.19 -28.12
N ASN A 45 -12.79 15.43 -28.37
CA ASN A 45 -11.87 16.21 -27.52
C ASN A 45 -11.58 15.59 -26.13
N ALA A 46 -11.82 14.31 -25.94
CA ALA A 46 -11.38 13.61 -24.73
C ALA A 46 -9.86 13.77 -24.54
N ALA A 47 -9.42 14.16 -23.33
CA ALA A 47 -8.02 14.48 -23.04
C ALA A 47 -7.32 13.44 -22.16
N LYS A 48 -7.97 12.32 -21.82
CA LYS A 48 -7.43 11.29 -20.93
C LYS A 48 -7.62 9.87 -21.50
N VAL A 49 -7.42 9.73 -22.80
CA VAL A 49 -7.53 8.42 -23.45
C VAL A 49 -6.26 7.62 -23.18
N LYS A 50 -6.38 6.36 -22.76
CA LYS A 50 -5.21 5.51 -22.54
C LYS A 50 -4.36 5.38 -23.82
N LYS A 51 -3.04 5.20 -23.66
CA LYS A 51 -2.16 4.86 -24.78
C LYS A 51 -2.21 3.35 -25.08
N GLY A 52 -1.59 2.92 -26.18
CA GLY A 52 -1.53 1.53 -26.62
C GLY A 52 -2.68 1.17 -27.55
N GLU A 53 -3.08 -0.09 -27.54
CA GLU A 53 -4.20 -0.56 -28.34
C GLU A 53 -5.52 -0.16 -27.69
N ILE A 54 -6.36 0.55 -28.42
CA ILE A 54 -7.67 1.04 -27.99
C ILE A 54 -8.71 0.80 -29.06
N THR A 55 -9.96 0.61 -28.64
CA THR A 55 -11.10 0.54 -29.54
C THR A 55 -11.79 1.88 -29.58
N ILE A 56 -11.98 2.41 -30.78
CA ILE A 56 -12.83 3.57 -31.06
C ILE A 56 -14.18 3.04 -31.54
N GLU A 57 -15.25 3.43 -30.84
CA GLU A 57 -16.61 3.09 -31.27
C GLU A 57 -17.29 4.31 -31.88
N VAL A 58 -17.93 4.13 -33.06
CA VAL A 58 -18.76 5.13 -33.73
C VAL A 58 -20.17 4.57 -33.79
N LYS A 59 -21.09 5.14 -33.00
CA LYS A 59 -22.45 4.65 -32.82
C LYS A 59 -23.43 5.49 -33.65
N TYR A 60 -24.28 4.81 -34.39
CA TYR A 60 -25.36 5.39 -35.22
C TYR A 60 -26.73 5.07 -34.61
N ASP A 61 -27.76 5.76 -35.11
CA ASP A 61 -29.18 5.54 -34.74
C ASP A 61 -29.81 4.31 -35.41
N LYS A 62 -29.19 3.79 -36.48
CA LYS A 62 -29.62 2.64 -37.27
C LYS A 62 -28.48 1.66 -37.46
N ASN A 63 -28.79 0.40 -37.77
CA ASN A 63 -27.77 -0.59 -38.16
C ASN A 63 -26.97 -0.10 -39.36
N VAL A 64 -25.68 -0.35 -39.32
CA VAL A 64 -24.75 0.08 -40.38
C VAL A 64 -23.98 -1.10 -40.94
N PHE A 65 -23.39 -0.86 -42.13
CA PHE A 65 -22.56 -1.83 -42.85
C PHE A 65 -21.23 -1.15 -43.18
N PHE A 66 -20.17 -1.91 -43.08
CA PHE A 66 -18.83 -1.48 -43.47
C PHE A 66 -18.15 -2.62 -44.21
N ALA A 67 -17.58 -2.36 -45.36
CA ALA A 67 -16.79 -3.32 -46.11
C ALA A 67 -15.32 -3.18 -45.73
N THR A 68 -14.63 -4.31 -45.45
CA THR A 68 -13.23 -4.30 -45.01
C THR A 68 -12.28 -3.65 -46.05
N GLU A 69 -12.59 -3.73 -47.32
CA GLU A 69 -11.88 -3.03 -48.41
C GLU A 69 -11.94 -1.50 -48.31
N ASP A 70 -12.94 -0.95 -47.62
CA ASP A 70 -13.10 0.47 -47.38
C ASP A 70 -12.18 1.03 -46.31
N LEU A 71 -11.45 0.18 -45.56
CA LEU A 71 -10.49 0.57 -44.52
C LEU A 71 -9.49 1.63 -45.01
N LYS A 72 -9.06 1.55 -46.28
CA LYS A 72 -8.11 2.48 -46.87
C LYS A 72 -8.66 3.92 -47.03
N GLN A 73 -9.97 4.09 -46.95
CA GLN A 73 -10.63 5.40 -47.01
C GLN A 73 -10.71 6.08 -45.65
N ILE A 74 -10.49 5.31 -44.55
CA ILE A 74 -10.45 5.84 -43.20
C ILE A 74 -9.03 6.33 -42.92
N SER A 75 -8.88 7.56 -42.45
CA SER A 75 -7.59 8.08 -42.01
C SER A 75 -7.53 8.20 -40.49
N PHE A 76 -6.38 7.78 -39.93
CA PHE A 76 -6.08 7.94 -38.53
C PHE A 76 -4.66 8.51 -38.37
N THR A 77 -4.54 9.59 -37.59
CA THR A 77 -3.25 10.23 -37.27
C THR A 77 -2.98 10.17 -35.77
N GLY A 78 -1.72 10.23 -35.36
CA GLY A 78 -1.30 10.10 -33.98
C GLY A 78 -1.05 8.64 -33.55
N GLY A 79 -1.28 7.69 -34.46
CA GLY A 79 -1.08 6.27 -34.24
C GLY A 79 -1.31 5.46 -35.49
N THR A 80 -1.55 4.16 -35.35
CA THR A 80 -1.80 3.23 -36.45
C THR A 80 -3.21 2.66 -36.35
N LEU A 81 -3.99 2.74 -37.45
CA LEU A 81 -5.25 2.02 -37.57
C LEU A 81 -4.96 0.54 -37.88
N ILE A 82 -5.45 -0.36 -37.03
CA ILE A 82 -5.22 -1.82 -37.15
C ILE A 82 -6.38 -2.46 -37.91
N SER A 83 -7.62 -2.22 -37.45
CA SER A 83 -8.83 -2.79 -38.07
C SER A 83 -10.03 -1.90 -37.84
N ALA A 84 -11.06 -2.11 -38.68
CA ALA A 84 -12.40 -1.59 -38.46
C ALA A 84 -13.41 -2.67 -38.83
N ASP A 85 -14.47 -2.81 -38.06
CA ASP A 85 -15.51 -3.82 -38.31
C ASP A 85 -16.87 -3.40 -37.72
N VAL A 86 -17.93 -4.00 -38.27
CA VAL A 86 -19.29 -3.93 -37.75
C VAL A 86 -19.72 -5.36 -37.43
N TYR A 87 -19.81 -5.70 -36.15
CA TYR A 87 -20.13 -7.06 -35.73
C TYR A 87 -21.62 -7.37 -35.86
N GLY A 88 -21.95 -8.24 -36.83
CA GLY A 88 -23.34 -8.68 -37.07
C GLY A 88 -24.28 -7.55 -37.53
N SER A 89 -25.52 -7.58 -37.07
CA SER A 89 -26.50 -6.49 -37.29
C SER A 89 -26.36 -5.47 -36.19
N SER A 90 -25.35 -4.60 -36.28
CA SER A 90 -25.00 -3.60 -35.26
C SER A 90 -25.13 -2.17 -35.81
N ASN A 91 -25.40 -1.26 -34.90
CA ASN A 91 -25.35 0.18 -35.17
C ASN A 91 -24.03 0.83 -34.74
N VAL A 92 -23.01 0.02 -34.44
CA VAL A 92 -21.69 0.46 -33.99
C VAL A 92 -20.63 -0.02 -34.99
N LEU A 93 -19.81 0.93 -35.50
CA LEU A 93 -18.55 0.65 -36.15
C LEU A 93 -17.46 0.68 -35.06
N ALA A 94 -16.75 -0.42 -34.85
CA ALA A 94 -15.62 -0.53 -33.98
C ALA A 94 -14.30 -0.46 -34.76
N LEU A 95 -13.40 0.44 -34.35
CA LEU A 95 -12.06 0.56 -34.91
C LEU A 95 -11.03 0.25 -33.88
N THR A 96 -10.08 -0.63 -34.18
CA THR A 96 -8.91 -0.89 -33.34
C THR A 96 -7.76 -0.04 -33.83
N VAL A 97 -7.19 0.77 -32.95
CA VAL A 97 -6.03 1.62 -33.23
C VAL A 97 -4.95 1.40 -32.18
N ASN A 98 -3.67 1.58 -32.54
CA ASN A 98 -2.56 1.60 -31.60
C ASN A 98 -1.96 3.01 -31.54
N VAL A 99 -1.94 3.62 -30.35
CA VAL A 99 -1.35 4.93 -30.06
C VAL A 99 -0.24 4.73 -29.02
N PRO A 100 1.02 4.53 -29.43
CA PRO A 100 2.09 4.13 -28.53
C PRO A 100 2.53 5.23 -27.57
N GLU A 101 2.33 6.51 -27.92
CA GLU A 101 2.86 7.65 -27.20
C GLU A 101 1.79 8.35 -26.34
N ARG A 102 2.25 8.97 -25.26
CA ARG A 102 1.45 9.86 -24.40
C ARG A 102 1.32 11.25 -25.03
N GLU A 103 0.38 12.05 -24.53
CA GLU A 103 0.15 13.45 -24.94
C GLU A 103 0.00 13.61 -26.47
N THR A 104 -0.45 12.55 -27.15
CA THR A 104 -0.57 12.52 -28.61
C THR A 104 -1.97 12.93 -29.03
N LEU A 105 -2.08 13.96 -29.86
CA LEU A 105 -3.32 14.32 -30.51
C LEU A 105 -3.62 13.32 -31.65
N CYS A 106 -4.69 12.58 -31.47
CA CYS A 106 -5.20 11.63 -32.44
C CYS A 106 -6.37 12.24 -33.22
N THR A 107 -6.43 11.99 -34.53
CA THR A 107 -7.55 12.40 -35.38
C THR A 107 -7.99 11.22 -36.23
N LEU A 108 -9.26 10.83 -36.07
CA LEU A 108 -9.94 9.87 -36.94
C LEU A 108 -10.81 10.65 -37.94
N SER A 109 -10.73 10.29 -39.22
CA SER A 109 -11.61 10.83 -40.27
C SER A 109 -12.17 9.67 -41.07
N ILE A 110 -13.51 9.60 -41.14
CA ILE A 110 -14.27 8.66 -41.94
C ILE A 110 -15.06 9.49 -42.95
N PRO A 111 -14.80 9.38 -44.27
CA PRO A 111 -15.56 10.10 -45.29
C PRO A 111 -17.04 9.68 -45.32
N GLU A 112 -17.90 10.57 -45.80
CA GLU A 112 -19.30 10.25 -46.05
C GLU A 112 -19.43 9.04 -46.99
N GLY A 113 -20.35 8.12 -46.67
CA GLY A 113 -20.65 6.96 -47.51
C GLY A 113 -19.63 5.80 -47.39
N VAL A 114 -18.56 5.91 -46.60
CA VAL A 114 -17.69 4.77 -46.25
C VAL A 114 -18.45 3.79 -45.36
N VAL A 115 -19.32 4.28 -44.50
CA VAL A 115 -20.27 3.50 -43.72
C VAL A 115 -21.66 3.68 -44.33
N LEU A 116 -22.37 2.57 -44.52
CA LEU A 116 -23.68 2.55 -45.16
C LEU A 116 -24.75 2.06 -44.17
N GLY A 117 -25.90 2.66 -44.21
CA GLY A 117 -27.08 2.22 -43.46
C GLY A 117 -28.01 1.34 -44.30
N PRO A 118 -29.28 1.14 -43.88
CA PRO A 118 -30.29 0.42 -44.64
C PRO A 118 -30.45 0.96 -46.06
N ASN A 119 -30.71 0.09 -47.00
CA ASN A 119 -30.81 0.42 -48.43
C ASN A 119 -29.58 1.13 -49.01
N LYS A 120 -28.40 0.92 -48.41
CA LYS A 120 -27.13 1.56 -48.79
C LYS A 120 -27.15 3.10 -48.70
N MET A 121 -28.00 3.65 -47.84
CA MET A 121 -27.99 5.08 -47.54
C MET A 121 -26.65 5.48 -46.91
N PRO A 122 -25.95 6.52 -47.42
CA PRO A 122 -24.65 6.91 -46.89
C PRO A 122 -24.77 7.46 -45.46
N ALA A 123 -23.93 6.97 -44.53
CA ALA A 123 -23.75 7.61 -43.24
C ALA A 123 -22.93 8.90 -43.39
N PRO A 124 -23.15 9.91 -42.54
CA PRO A 124 -22.40 11.17 -42.59
C PRO A 124 -20.93 10.97 -42.34
N ALA A 125 -20.09 11.91 -42.79
CA ALA A 125 -18.67 11.94 -42.45
C ALA A 125 -18.49 12.08 -40.95
N VAL A 126 -17.48 11.39 -40.41
CA VAL A 126 -17.09 11.46 -38.99
C VAL A 126 -15.70 12.08 -38.87
N SER A 127 -15.56 13.08 -38.01
CA SER A 127 -14.28 13.65 -37.59
C SER A 127 -14.21 13.62 -36.08
N LEU A 128 -13.30 12.82 -35.52
CA LEU A 128 -13.10 12.66 -34.10
C LEU A 128 -11.67 13.03 -33.75
N GLN A 129 -11.50 13.90 -32.74
CA GLN A 129 -10.20 14.18 -32.15
C GLN A 129 -10.22 13.80 -30.67
N PHE A 130 -9.10 13.27 -30.19
CA PHE A 130 -8.85 13.02 -28.77
C PHE A 130 -7.34 13.06 -28.50
N THR A 131 -6.96 13.18 -27.22
CA THR A 131 -5.54 13.19 -26.80
C THR A 131 -5.29 12.08 -25.80
N THR A 132 -4.18 11.37 -25.96
CA THR A 132 -3.76 10.37 -24.98
C THR A 132 -3.30 11.04 -23.69
N ILE A 133 -3.47 10.30 -22.58
CA ILE A 133 -3.22 10.78 -21.23
C ILE A 133 -1.76 11.21 -21.02
N ALA A 134 -1.56 12.35 -20.35
CA ALA A 134 -0.26 12.81 -19.88
C ALA A 134 0.09 12.17 -18.52
N LEU A 135 1.38 12.07 -18.21
CA LEU A 135 1.83 11.83 -16.82
C LEU A 135 1.67 13.12 -16.01
N ASP A 136 1.41 12.96 -14.72
CA ASP A 136 1.48 14.06 -13.77
C ASP A 136 2.93 14.58 -13.69
N LYS A 137 3.13 15.88 -13.92
CA LYS A 137 4.47 16.49 -14.06
C LYS A 137 5.00 17.08 -12.75
N THR A 138 4.16 17.15 -11.73
CA THR A 138 4.51 17.73 -10.44
C THR A 138 4.07 16.81 -9.32
N PRO A 139 4.92 16.59 -8.31
CA PRO A 139 4.52 15.78 -7.16
C PRO A 139 3.46 16.49 -6.32
N VAL A 140 2.64 15.69 -5.60
CA VAL A 140 1.48 16.18 -4.83
C VAL A 140 1.88 16.93 -3.55
N MET A 141 3.05 16.63 -3.00
CA MET A 141 3.55 17.26 -1.78
C MET A 141 5.00 17.74 -1.90
N ALA A 142 5.86 16.99 -2.60
CA ALA A 142 7.29 17.21 -2.66
C ALA A 142 7.60 18.47 -3.48
N VAL A 143 7.97 19.55 -2.78
CA VAL A 143 8.32 20.85 -3.40
C VAL A 143 9.74 21.30 -3.05
N SER A 144 10.47 20.56 -2.21
CA SER A 144 11.89 20.81 -2.00
C SER A 144 12.67 20.59 -3.30
N THR A 145 13.73 21.37 -3.52
CA THR A 145 14.51 21.32 -4.76
C THR A 145 14.97 19.90 -5.09
N ASN A 146 15.49 19.17 -4.09
CA ASN A 146 16.02 17.82 -4.29
C ASN A 146 14.91 16.80 -4.59
N ALA A 147 13.74 16.94 -3.96
CA ALA A 147 12.59 16.07 -4.24
C ALA A 147 12.02 16.31 -5.64
N VAL A 148 11.96 17.56 -6.09
CA VAL A 148 11.57 17.88 -7.48
C VAL A 148 12.58 17.32 -8.47
N LYS A 149 13.91 17.47 -8.21
CA LYS A 149 14.94 16.84 -9.05
C LYS A 149 14.77 15.32 -9.14
N LEU A 150 14.49 14.65 -8.02
CA LEU A 150 14.25 13.20 -8.02
C LEU A 150 13.01 12.85 -8.84
N TYR A 151 11.91 13.57 -8.64
CA TYR A 151 10.68 13.32 -9.38
C TYR A 151 10.86 13.51 -10.89
N ASP A 152 11.52 14.60 -11.30
CA ASP A 152 11.85 14.88 -12.69
C ASP A 152 12.77 13.82 -13.29
N TYR A 153 13.74 13.32 -12.50
CA TYR A 153 14.63 12.23 -12.92
C TYR A 153 13.86 10.93 -13.16
N LEU A 154 12.92 10.59 -12.27
CA LEU A 154 12.04 9.43 -12.45
C LEU A 154 11.19 9.58 -13.71
N LEU A 155 10.55 10.73 -13.91
CA LEU A 155 9.76 11.03 -15.12
C LEU A 155 10.58 10.93 -16.41
N ALA A 156 11.81 11.47 -16.41
CA ALA A 156 12.67 11.47 -17.60
C ALA A 156 13.06 10.05 -18.04
N ASN A 157 13.18 9.12 -17.08
CA ASN A 157 13.57 7.73 -17.31
C ASN A 157 12.38 6.77 -17.48
N TYR A 158 11.20 7.14 -16.99
CA TYR A 158 10.02 6.27 -17.00
C TYR A 158 9.71 5.75 -18.41
N GLU A 159 9.41 4.45 -18.52
CA GLU A 159 9.17 3.68 -19.76
C GLU A 159 10.39 3.56 -20.70
N LYS A 160 11.52 4.22 -20.40
CA LYS A 160 12.77 4.17 -21.17
C LYS A 160 13.86 3.38 -20.46
N LYS A 161 13.90 3.47 -19.14
CA LYS A 161 14.82 2.79 -18.24
C LYS A 161 14.08 2.35 -16.97
N VAL A 162 14.66 1.45 -16.21
CA VAL A 162 14.16 0.99 -14.91
C VAL A 162 15.27 1.10 -13.86
N LEU A 163 14.97 1.66 -12.70
CA LEU A 163 15.94 1.74 -11.61
C LEU A 163 15.96 0.42 -10.84
N SER A 164 17.15 -0.03 -10.49
CA SER A 164 17.34 -1.15 -9.57
C SER A 164 17.17 -0.70 -8.13
N GLY A 165 16.50 -1.50 -7.31
CA GLY A 165 16.27 -1.22 -5.90
C GLY A 165 16.44 -2.47 -5.05
N MET A 166 16.72 -2.30 -3.76
CA MET A 166 16.83 -3.39 -2.80
C MET A 166 16.23 -3.00 -1.45
N MET A 167 15.58 -3.96 -0.78
CA MET A 167 15.09 -3.79 0.59
C MET A 167 16.20 -4.09 1.60
N ALA A 168 16.37 -3.25 2.60
CA ALA A 168 17.25 -3.49 3.73
C ALA A 168 16.71 -4.63 4.61
N LYS A 169 17.55 -5.62 4.95
CA LYS A 169 17.14 -6.72 5.85
C LYS A 169 16.98 -6.23 7.29
N GLU A 170 17.95 -5.50 7.80
CA GLU A 170 17.94 -4.97 9.15
C GLU A 170 17.28 -3.58 9.22
N SER A 171 16.25 -3.34 8.41
CA SER A 171 15.40 -2.14 8.36
C SER A 171 16.13 -0.81 8.17
N TRP A 172 17.28 -0.57 8.80
CA TRP A 172 18.00 0.70 8.83
C TRP A 172 19.47 0.58 8.42
N ASN A 173 19.75 -0.30 7.40
CA ASN A 173 21.09 -0.50 6.87
C ASN A 173 21.08 -0.71 5.35
N THR A 174 22.22 -1.10 4.78
CA THR A 174 22.43 -1.34 3.34
C THR A 174 23.01 -2.72 3.05
N ASP A 175 22.88 -3.66 3.97
CA ASP A 175 23.50 -5.00 3.93
C ASP A 175 23.14 -5.77 2.67
N MET A 176 21.87 -5.73 2.24
CA MET A 176 21.43 -6.43 1.03
C MET A 176 21.90 -5.72 -0.25
N ALA A 177 22.04 -4.40 -0.23
CA ALA A 177 22.62 -3.65 -1.34
C ALA A 177 24.14 -3.96 -1.49
N GLU A 178 24.86 -4.13 -0.37
CA GLU A 178 26.26 -4.61 -0.38
C GLU A 178 26.36 -6.00 -1.00
N ARG A 179 25.44 -6.91 -0.65
CA ARG A 179 25.38 -8.26 -1.24
C ARG A 179 25.16 -8.24 -2.75
N VAL A 180 24.28 -7.36 -3.23
CA VAL A 180 24.08 -7.18 -4.69
C VAL A 180 25.38 -6.70 -5.35
N TYR A 181 26.10 -5.75 -4.71
CA TYR A 181 27.39 -5.30 -5.20
C TYR A 181 28.44 -6.43 -5.26
N GLU A 182 28.50 -7.28 -4.24
CA GLU A 182 29.41 -8.45 -4.23
C GLU A 182 29.14 -9.38 -5.42
N TRP A 183 27.88 -9.57 -5.81
CA TRP A 183 27.50 -10.43 -6.91
C TRP A 183 27.72 -9.82 -8.30
N THR A 184 27.48 -8.52 -8.43
CA THR A 184 27.35 -7.87 -9.74
C THR A 184 28.41 -6.81 -10.02
N GLY A 185 29.14 -6.36 -8.99
CA GLY A 185 30.05 -5.21 -9.07
C GLY A 185 29.35 -3.85 -9.17
N LYS A 186 28.01 -3.80 -8.99
CA LYS A 186 27.20 -2.60 -9.05
C LYS A 186 26.26 -2.52 -7.85
N TYR A 187 26.12 -1.34 -7.25
CA TYR A 187 25.07 -1.11 -6.25
C TYR A 187 23.72 -0.88 -6.92
N PRO A 188 22.59 -1.32 -6.31
CA PRO A 188 21.27 -0.88 -6.74
C PRO A 188 21.15 0.65 -6.67
N ALA A 189 20.37 1.24 -7.56
CA ALA A 189 20.13 2.70 -7.56
C ALA A 189 19.36 3.17 -6.32
N LEU A 190 18.53 2.31 -5.74
CA LEU A 190 17.61 2.61 -4.64
C LEU A 190 17.82 1.62 -3.49
N ASN A 191 17.83 2.10 -2.24
CA ASN A 191 17.69 1.27 -1.04
C ASN A 191 16.44 1.68 -0.27
N THR A 192 15.65 0.69 0.15
CA THR A 192 14.45 0.92 0.96
C THR A 192 14.74 0.63 2.42
N PHE A 193 14.42 1.58 3.28
CA PHE A 193 14.49 1.53 4.73
C PHE A 193 13.10 1.37 5.32
N ASP A 194 12.98 0.78 6.53
CA ASP A 194 11.69 0.50 7.15
C ASP A 194 11.60 1.03 8.57
N TYR A 195 10.52 1.74 8.88
CA TYR A 195 10.20 2.16 10.25
C TYR A 195 9.51 1.07 11.09
N GLY A 196 9.59 -0.19 10.67
CA GLY A 196 8.92 -1.33 11.31
C GLY A 196 9.23 -1.53 12.80
N HIS A 197 10.37 -1.02 13.26
CA HIS A 197 10.81 -1.15 14.66
C HIS A 197 10.63 0.14 15.48
N LEU A 198 9.64 0.98 15.15
CA LEU A 198 9.41 2.25 15.81
C LEU A 198 9.31 2.15 17.34
N ALA A 199 8.55 1.19 17.86
CA ALA A 199 8.34 1.01 19.31
C ALA A 199 9.66 0.76 20.03
N TRP A 200 10.58 -0.03 19.45
CA TRP A 200 11.91 -0.32 20.01
C TRP A 200 12.82 0.91 19.98
N SER A 201 12.77 1.70 18.92
CA SER A 201 13.51 2.95 18.80
C SER A 201 13.06 3.97 19.84
N LEU A 202 11.76 4.13 20.04
CA LEU A 202 11.19 5.04 21.05
C LEU A 202 11.52 4.62 22.48
N ALA A 203 11.57 3.32 22.76
CA ALA A 203 11.92 2.78 24.06
C ALA A 203 13.43 2.84 24.38
N GLY A 204 14.26 3.26 23.39
CA GLY A 204 15.71 3.26 23.56
C GLY A 204 16.31 1.85 23.71
N ALA A 205 15.69 0.84 23.11
CA ALA A 205 16.08 -0.57 23.24
C ALA A 205 17.45 -0.91 22.61
N ASN A 206 18.16 0.09 22.07
CA ASN A 206 19.50 0.01 21.53
C ASN A 206 19.68 -0.98 20.36
N TRP A 207 18.59 -1.30 19.68
CA TRP A 207 18.60 -2.18 18.50
C TRP A 207 18.60 -1.37 17.22
N ILE A 208 17.55 -0.55 16.97
CA ILE A 208 17.47 0.36 15.83
C ILE A 208 17.20 1.77 16.34
N ASN A 209 18.06 2.71 15.93
CA ASN A 209 17.92 4.13 16.25
C ASN A 209 17.61 4.94 15.01
N TYR A 210 16.34 5.23 14.76
CA TYR A 210 15.91 6.06 13.63
C TYR A 210 16.32 7.53 13.75
N GLY A 211 16.73 7.97 14.95
CA GLY A 211 17.34 9.30 15.16
C GLY A 211 18.76 9.39 14.61
N ASP A 212 19.45 8.27 14.40
CA ASP A 212 20.74 8.22 13.71
C ASP A 212 20.51 8.00 12.21
N ILE A 213 20.51 9.05 11.42
CA ILE A 213 20.31 8.99 9.96
C ILE A 213 21.60 8.64 9.19
N THR A 214 22.69 8.33 9.87
CA THR A 214 23.99 8.05 9.22
C THR A 214 23.90 6.99 8.12
N PRO A 215 23.23 5.84 8.28
CA PRO A 215 23.11 4.83 7.22
C PRO A 215 22.41 5.36 5.96
N VAL A 216 21.31 6.10 6.16
CA VAL A 216 20.51 6.68 5.07
C VAL A 216 21.27 7.81 4.38
N LYS A 217 21.92 8.68 5.17
CA LYS A 217 22.73 9.78 4.65
C LYS A 217 23.91 9.28 3.85
N ASN A 218 24.65 8.27 4.35
CA ASN A 218 25.76 7.67 3.61
C ASN A 218 25.30 7.09 2.26
N TRP A 219 24.11 6.49 2.21
CA TRP A 219 23.52 6.01 0.96
C TRP A 219 23.24 7.15 -0.02
N ALA A 220 22.59 8.22 0.45
CA ALA A 220 22.24 9.38 -0.35
C ALA A 220 23.48 10.15 -0.84
N ASP A 221 24.49 10.36 0.02
CA ASP A 221 25.76 11.04 -0.30
C ASP A 221 26.53 10.30 -1.42
N ASN A 222 26.31 8.99 -1.57
CA ASN A 222 26.85 8.18 -2.65
C ASN A 222 25.89 8.03 -3.85
N HIS A 223 25.03 9.00 -4.08
CA HIS A 223 24.05 9.05 -5.17
C HIS A 223 22.91 8.02 -5.08
N GLY A 224 22.76 7.33 -3.95
CA GLY A 224 21.68 6.38 -3.77
C GLY A 224 20.33 7.08 -3.56
N ILE A 225 19.30 6.60 -4.23
CA ILE A 225 17.92 7.04 -3.98
C ILE A 225 17.42 6.38 -2.70
N VAL A 226 16.78 7.18 -1.86
CA VAL A 226 16.22 6.73 -0.58
C VAL A 226 14.73 6.47 -0.73
N SER A 227 14.33 5.25 -0.39
CA SER A 227 12.93 4.87 -0.19
C SER A 227 12.73 4.52 1.28
N CYS A 228 11.58 4.89 1.84
CA CYS A 228 11.17 4.50 3.17
C CYS A 228 9.77 3.91 3.15
N MET A 229 9.58 2.87 3.94
CA MET A 229 8.28 2.26 4.17
C MET A 229 8.01 2.10 5.65
N TRP A 230 6.86 1.57 6.00
CA TRP A 230 6.52 1.38 7.40
C TRP A 230 5.66 0.13 7.62
N HIS A 231 6.30 -0.95 8.09
CA HIS A 231 5.59 -2.06 8.70
C HIS A 231 5.15 -1.64 10.10
N TRP A 232 3.99 -1.01 10.16
CA TRP A 232 3.52 -0.37 11.39
C TRP A 232 3.05 -1.39 12.41
N ASN A 233 3.91 -1.67 13.38
CA ASN A 233 3.57 -2.48 14.55
C ASN A 233 2.78 -1.62 15.56
N VAL A 234 1.60 -2.10 15.93
CA VAL A 234 0.72 -1.49 16.94
C VAL A 234 0.60 -2.40 18.16
N PRO A 235 0.19 -1.89 19.34
CA PRO A 235 -0.10 -2.75 20.48
C PRO A 235 -1.17 -3.79 20.17
N LYS A 236 -1.01 -5.01 20.69
CA LYS A 236 -1.96 -6.11 20.51
C LYS A 236 -3.30 -5.89 21.22
N PHE A 237 -3.31 -5.09 22.26
CA PHE A 237 -4.50 -4.81 23.07
C PHE A 237 -4.50 -3.36 23.57
N ALA A 238 -5.69 -2.86 23.91
CA ALA A 238 -5.86 -1.52 24.44
C ALA A 238 -5.12 -1.34 25.77
N PRO A 239 -4.48 -0.17 26.02
CA PRO A 239 -3.84 0.08 27.30
C PRO A 239 -4.89 0.21 28.42
N LEU A 240 -4.58 -0.35 29.56
CA LEU A 240 -5.29 -0.02 30.80
C LEU A 240 -4.72 1.29 31.34
N GLU A 241 -5.61 2.21 31.67
CA GLU A 241 -5.22 3.41 32.40
C GLU A 241 -5.03 3.07 33.89
N GLU A 242 -4.04 3.71 34.52
CA GLU A 242 -3.82 3.52 35.96
C GLU A 242 -5.05 4.03 36.73
N SER A 243 -5.52 3.21 37.65
CA SER A 243 -6.53 3.62 38.62
C SER A 243 -6.15 3.19 40.03
N ILE A 244 -6.10 4.12 40.96
CA ILE A 244 -5.81 3.87 42.37
C ILE A 244 -7.14 3.74 43.11
N ALA A 245 -7.35 2.56 43.71
CA ALA A 245 -8.52 2.27 44.56
C ALA A 245 -8.24 2.61 46.04
N ALA A 246 -7.01 2.38 46.52
CA ALA A 246 -6.61 2.72 47.86
C ALA A 246 -5.12 3.02 47.97
N THR A 247 -4.75 3.91 48.87
CA THR A 247 -3.35 4.16 49.27
C THR A 247 -2.97 3.28 50.42
N VAL A 248 -1.94 2.46 50.23
CA VAL A 248 -1.39 1.57 51.24
C VAL A 248 -0.31 2.28 52.05
N TRP A 249 0.61 2.95 51.33
CA TRP A 249 1.70 3.70 51.94
C TRP A 249 2.15 4.82 50.99
N GLU A 250 2.54 5.96 51.58
CA GLU A 250 3.20 7.04 50.85
C GLU A 250 4.39 7.56 51.64
N GLY A 251 5.45 7.92 50.93
CA GLY A 251 6.69 8.43 51.48
C GLY A 251 7.81 8.38 50.47
N GLU A 252 9.03 8.52 50.94
CA GLU A 252 10.25 8.32 50.13
C GLU A 252 11.18 7.40 50.88
N LYS A 253 11.48 6.25 50.30
CA LYS A 253 12.45 5.30 50.91
C LYS A 253 13.27 4.62 49.81
N SER A 254 14.60 4.83 49.88
CA SER A 254 15.54 4.13 49.01
C SER A 254 15.59 2.65 49.40
N THR A 255 15.66 1.77 48.43
CA THR A 255 15.84 0.32 48.65
C THR A 255 17.31 -0.05 48.83
N GLY A 256 18.23 0.87 48.52
CA GLY A 256 19.65 0.58 48.46
C GLY A 256 19.95 -0.59 47.51
N ASN A 257 20.80 -1.49 47.91
CA ASN A 257 21.02 -2.77 47.23
C ASN A 257 20.43 -3.89 48.10
N TRP A 258 19.09 -4.01 48.12
CA TRP A 258 18.32 -4.94 48.96
C TRP A 258 18.54 -4.70 50.49
N ALA A 259 19.10 -3.57 50.87
CA ALA A 259 19.45 -3.28 52.25
C ALA A 259 18.30 -2.68 53.08
N GLU A 260 17.36 -2.03 52.39
CA GLU A 260 16.22 -1.35 52.99
C GLU A 260 14.91 -1.85 52.39
N SER A 261 13.84 -1.78 53.18
CA SER A 261 12.48 -2.21 52.76
C SER A 261 11.42 -1.30 53.35
N ILE A 262 10.24 -1.27 52.73
CA ILE A 262 9.02 -0.72 53.33
C ILE A 262 8.29 -1.88 53.99
N ASP A 263 8.33 -1.91 55.31
CA ASP A 263 7.74 -2.97 56.12
C ASP A 263 6.30 -2.60 56.51
N LEU A 264 5.36 -3.25 55.87
CA LEU A 264 3.93 -3.05 56.05
C LEU A 264 3.28 -4.32 56.65
N ARG A 265 4.01 -4.97 57.55
CA ARG A 265 3.50 -6.15 58.26
C ARG A 265 2.66 -5.73 59.47
N LYS A 266 1.59 -6.48 59.72
CA LYS A 266 0.75 -6.31 60.89
C LYS A 266 1.55 -6.52 62.19
N SER A 267 2.53 -7.44 62.20
CA SER A 267 3.42 -7.68 63.32
C SER A 267 4.27 -6.46 63.69
N GLU A 268 4.53 -5.58 62.75
CA GLU A 268 5.28 -4.33 62.93
C GLU A 268 4.34 -3.11 63.18
N GLY A 269 3.03 -3.38 63.39
CA GLY A 269 2.04 -2.36 63.74
C GLY A 269 1.33 -1.72 62.55
N PHE A 270 1.47 -2.28 61.34
CA PHE A 270 0.76 -1.79 60.15
C PHE A 270 -0.74 -2.15 60.25
N ASP A 271 -1.61 -1.20 59.88
CA ASP A 271 -3.05 -1.42 59.81
C ASP A 271 -3.48 -2.06 58.47
N THR A 272 -3.73 -3.36 58.51
CA THR A 272 -4.11 -4.15 57.32
C THR A 272 -5.53 -3.90 56.85
N SER A 273 -6.35 -3.12 57.56
CA SER A 273 -7.73 -2.80 57.13
C SER A 273 -7.80 -2.06 55.77
N VAL A 274 -6.70 -1.45 55.34
CA VAL A 274 -6.57 -0.84 54.01
C VAL A 274 -6.84 -1.85 52.86
N PHE A 275 -6.61 -3.16 53.13
CA PHE A 275 -6.86 -4.23 52.16
C PHE A 275 -8.29 -4.77 52.17
N ASP A 276 -9.18 -4.35 53.10
CA ASP A 276 -10.51 -4.96 53.27
C ASP A 276 -11.37 -4.89 52.00
N ASN A 277 -11.29 -3.78 51.25
CA ASN A 277 -12.05 -3.56 50.01
C ASN A 277 -11.35 -4.10 48.76
N ALA A 278 -10.12 -4.57 48.87
CA ALA A 278 -9.39 -5.16 47.76
C ALA A 278 -9.99 -6.52 47.33
N LYS A 279 -9.88 -6.82 46.05
CA LYS A 279 -10.39 -8.05 45.44
C LYS A 279 -9.28 -8.85 44.79
N ALA A 280 -9.49 -10.15 44.64
CA ALA A 280 -8.62 -10.97 43.80
C ALA A 280 -8.70 -10.44 42.35
N GLY A 281 -7.55 -10.23 41.73
CA GLY A 281 -7.45 -9.55 40.43
C GLY A 281 -6.98 -8.11 40.49
N ASP A 282 -7.13 -7.40 41.65
CA ASP A 282 -6.48 -6.11 41.87
C ASP A 282 -4.95 -6.27 41.95
N TYR A 283 -4.24 -5.17 41.89
CA TYR A 283 -2.78 -5.15 41.94
C TYR A 283 -2.27 -4.37 43.14
N ILE A 284 -1.15 -4.82 43.71
CA ILE A 284 -0.27 -3.97 44.52
C ILE A 284 0.61 -3.20 43.54
N ILE A 285 0.43 -1.87 43.46
CA ILE A 285 1.19 -0.96 42.58
C ILE A 285 2.24 -0.26 43.43
N VAL A 286 3.50 -0.36 43.04
CA VAL A 286 4.63 0.28 43.73
C VAL A 286 5.18 1.39 42.82
N LYS A 287 5.06 2.64 43.28
CA LYS A 287 5.64 3.80 42.57
C LYS A 287 7.10 3.96 42.93
N VAL A 288 7.91 4.23 41.94
CA VAL A 288 9.37 4.35 42.04
C VAL A 288 9.89 5.60 41.37
N LYS A 289 11.05 6.05 41.85
CA LYS A 289 11.87 7.11 41.26
C LYS A 289 13.36 6.81 41.45
N ASP A 290 14.21 7.72 40.99
CA ASP A 290 15.66 7.68 41.12
C ASP A 290 16.29 6.38 40.56
N LEU A 291 15.79 5.97 39.37
CA LEU A 291 16.37 4.88 38.61
C LEU A 291 17.57 5.42 37.81
N ASP A 292 18.76 5.42 38.47
CA ASP A 292 19.97 5.98 37.89
C ASP A 292 20.48 5.13 36.72
N ALA A 293 20.52 5.72 35.52
CA ALA A 293 21.01 5.06 34.31
C ALA A 293 22.48 4.61 34.41
N ALA A 294 23.29 5.25 35.26
CA ALA A 294 24.68 4.86 35.46
C ALA A 294 24.84 3.52 36.20
N VAL A 295 23.82 3.08 36.94
CA VAL A 295 23.83 1.79 37.64
C VAL A 295 23.54 0.63 36.70
N GLY A 296 22.67 0.82 35.70
CA GLY A 296 22.40 -0.13 34.64
C GLY A 296 21.46 -1.29 35.00
N TRP A 297 20.98 -1.41 36.22
CA TRP A 297 20.02 -2.44 36.62
C TRP A 297 19.24 -2.04 37.87
N TRP A 298 17.95 -2.37 37.93
CA TRP A 298 17.01 -2.03 38.98
C TRP A 298 16.03 -3.18 39.15
N GLN A 299 15.70 -3.49 40.40
CA GLN A 299 14.84 -4.63 40.71
C GLN A 299 13.86 -4.27 41.81
N GLY A 300 12.59 -4.67 41.67
CA GLY A 300 11.57 -4.55 42.70
C GLY A 300 11.01 -5.90 43.12
N SER A 301 10.49 -6.01 44.34
CA SER A 301 9.84 -7.22 44.82
C SER A 301 8.77 -6.90 45.85
N VAL A 302 7.64 -7.61 45.75
CA VAL A 302 6.58 -7.60 46.78
C VAL A 302 6.59 -8.92 47.49
N LYS A 303 6.86 -8.88 48.80
CA LYS A 303 6.99 -10.05 49.67
C LYS A 303 5.79 -10.15 50.60
N ASN A 304 5.48 -11.36 51.03
CA ASN A 304 4.56 -11.61 52.13
C ASN A 304 5.23 -11.37 53.52
N ALA A 305 4.49 -11.56 54.60
CA ALA A 305 4.99 -11.34 55.94
C ALA A 305 6.17 -12.25 56.33
N SER A 306 6.36 -13.36 55.64
CA SER A 306 7.48 -14.30 55.84
C SER A 306 8.67 -14.04 54.91
N TRP A 307 8.69 -12.91 54.20
CA TRP A 307 9.75 -12.52 53.25
C TRP A 307 9.89 -13.43 52.01
N THR A 308 8.88 -14.22 51.71
CA THR A 308 8.78 -14.93 50.44
C THR A 308 7.94 -14.13 49.44
N ASP A 309 7.93 -14.53 48.18
CA ASP A 309 7.13 -13.85 47.18
C ASP A 309 5.66 -13.82 47.59
N LEU A 310 5.04 -12.65 47.51
CA LEU A 310 3.60 -12.48 47.84
C LEU A 310 2.73 -13.37 46.95
N VAL A 311 3.07 -13.47 45.70
CA VAL A 311 2.45 -14.39 44.74
C VAL A 311 3.52 -15.39 44.33
N THR A 312 3.22 -16.68 44.48
CA THR A 312 4.17 -17.74 44.17
C THR A 312 4.65 -17.62 42.71
N GLY A 313 5.97 -17.47 42.54
CA GLY A 313 6.61 -17.31 41.24
C GLY A 313 6.62 -15.89 40.71
N SER A 314 6.09 -14.89 41.43
CA SER A 314 6.22 -13.48 40.98
C SER A 314 7.66 -12.96 41.03
N GLY A 315 8.46 -13.53 41.92
CA GLY A 315 9.90 -13.28 42.00
C GLY A 315 10.29 -11.82 42.16
N VAL A 316 11.30 -11.46 41.39
CA VAL A 316 11.82 -10.10 41.27
C VAL A 316 11.35 -9.51 39.95
N VAL A 317 10.84 -8.29 40.00
CA VAL A 317 10.47 -7.52 38.80
C VAL A 317 11.68 -6.72 38.34
N GLU A 318 12.18 -7.01 37.16
CA GLU A 318 13.20 -6.20 36.50
C GLU A 318 12.58 -4.87 36.04
N LEU A 319 13.29 -3.76 36.29
CA LEU A 319 12.84 -2.42 35.95
C LEU A 319 13.74 -1.81 34.86
N THR A 320 13.18 -0.97 34.03
CA THR A 320 13.92 -0.13 33.08
C THR A 320 14.02 1.30 33.60
N SER A 321 15.00 2.07 33.12
CA SER A 321 15.20 3.47 33.55
C SER A 321 14.01 4.39 33.26
N ALA A 322 13.11 4.00 32.33
CA ALA A 322 11.92 4.76 31.97
C ALA A 322 10.69 4.45 32.86
N GLN A 323 10.74 3.38 33.67
CA GLN A 323 9.61 2.98 34.47
C GLN A 323 9.45 3.86 35.71
N THR A 324 8.22 4.17 36.05
CA THR A 324 7.83 4.93 37.24
C THR A 324 7.05 4.08 38.24
N SER A 325 6.75 2.83 37.90
CA SER A 325 6.06 1.88 38.78
C SER A 325 6.28 0.44 38.33
N TYR A 326 6.02 -0.50 39.25
CA TYR A 326 5.79 -1.90 38.98
C TYR A 326 4.59 -2.41 39.77
N ALA A 327 4.04 -3.56 39.38
CA ALA A 327 2.85 -4.07 40.04
C ALA A 327 2.86 -5.60 40.12
N VAL A 328 2.22 -6.13 41.19
CA VAL A 328 1.99 -7.56 41.40
C VAL A 328 0.50 -7.81 41.54
N ARG A 329 -0.05 -8.71 40.70
CA ARG A 329 -1.48 -9.03 40.71
C ARG A 329 -1.82 -9.91 41.91
N LEU A 330 -2.83 -9.54 42.70
CA LEU A 330 -3.30 -10.30 43.84
C LEU A 330 -4.09 -11.54 43.37
N THR A 331 -3.59 -12.71 43.71
CA THR A 331 -4.39 -13.95 43.73
C THR A 331 -5.28 -13.99 44.98
N GLU A 332 -6.21 -14.95 45.05
CA GLU A 332 -7.05 -15.15 46.23
C GLU A 332 -6.18 -15.36 47.50
N ASP A 333 -5.15 -16.22 47.38
CA ASP A 333 -4.24 -16.53 48.50
C ASP A 333 -3.41 -15.30 48.92
N ALA A 334 -2.87 -14.54 47.95
CA ALA A 334 -2.12 -13.32 48.22
C ALA A 334 -2.99 -12.23 48.85
N LEU A 335 -4.25 -12.12 48.43
CA LEU A 335 -5.22 -11.20 49.02
C LEU A 335 -5.52 -11.55 50.48
N ASN A 336 -5.73 -12.82 50.79
CA ASN A 336 -5.94 -13.31 52.15
C ASN A 336 -4.71 -13.06 53.02
N GLU A 337 -3.52 -13.32 52.48
CA GLU A 337 -2.26 -13.07 53.17
C GLU A 337 -2.08 -11.59 53.55
N VAL A 338 -2.29 -10.64 52.60
CA VAL A 338 -2.13 -9.21 52.91
C VAL A 338 -3.16 -8.68 53.86
N LYS A 339 -4.40 -9.21 53.85
CA LYS A 339 -5.46 -8.87 54.82
C LYS A 339 -5.13 -9.34 56.22
N GLU A 340 -4.55 -10.53 56.35
CA GLU A 340 -4.22 -11.11 57.63
C GLU A 340 -2.89 -10.58 58.19
N ASN A 341 -1.85 -10.52 57.36
CA ASN A 341 -0.46 -10.36 57.82
C ASN A 341 0.27 -9.12 57.28
N GLY A 342 -0.30 -8.46 56.21
CA GLY A 342 0.37 -7.37 55.53
C GLY A 342 1.40 -7.84 54.50
N LEU A 343 2.29 -6.94 54.09
CA LEU A 343 3.31 -7.22 53.09
C LEU A 343 4.61 -6.43 53.32
N VAL A 344 5.64 -6.75 52.54
CA VAL A 344 6.92 -6.02 52.53
C VAL A 344 7.26 -5.65 51.08
N ILE A 345 7.68 -4.40 50.87
CA ILE A 345 8.27 -3.96 49.60
C ILE A 345 9.78 -3.92 49.76
N SER A 346 10.49 -4.61 48.92
CA SER A 346 11.94 -4.62 48.86
C SER A 346 12.46 -4.45 47.43
N GLY A 347 13.73 -4.14 47.28
CA GLY A 347 14.28 -3.93 45.93
C GLY A 347 15.71 -3.46 45.92
N CYS A 348 16.15 -3.05 44.73
CA CYS A 348 17.53 -2.68 44.49
C CYS A 348 17.59 -1.45 43.57
N ASN A 349 18.42 -0.49 43.95
CA ASN A 349 18.81 0.69 43.18
C ASN A 349 17.65 1.64 42.75
N HIS A 350 16.60 1.73 43.58
CA HIS A 350 15.52 2.68 43.34
C HIS A 350 14.93 3.22 44.65
N THR A 351 14.20 4.31 44.58
CA THR A 351 13.46 4.89 45.69
C THR A 351 11.96 4.61 45.50
N VAL A 352 11.32 3.99 46.47
CA VAL A 352 9.86 3.80 46.51
C VAL A 352 9.21 5.08 46.98
N THR A 353 8.18 5.56 46.29
CA THR A 353 7.43 6.79 46.61
C THR A 353 6.01 6.52 47.07
N GLY A 354 5.48 5.34 46.79
CA GLY A 354 4.15 4.95 47.22
C GLY A 354 3.84 3.49 46.94
N VAL A 355 2.89 2.96 47.70
CA VAL A 355 2.30 1.62 47.52
C VAL A 355 0.80 1.76 47.50
N TYR A 356 0.16 1.24 46.48
CA TYR A 356 -1.27 1.42 46.22
C TYR A 356 -1.94 0.11 45.83
N ILE A 357 -3.27 0.07 45.98
CA ILE A 357 -4.15 -0.98 45.42
C ILE A 357 -4.88 -0.38 44.24
N GLY A 358 -4.94 -1.10 43.16
CA GLY A 358 -5.65 -0.63 41.96
C GLY A 358 -5.33 -1.43 40.67
N THR A 359 -5.49 -0.78 39.56
CA THR A 359 -5.09 -1.30 38.26
C THR A 359 -3.87 -0.49 37.80
N PRO A 360 -2.72 -1.12 37.45
CA PRO A 360 -1.57 -0.41 36.93
C PRO A 360 -1.84 0.06 35.50
N ALA A 361 -1.15 1.11 35.06
CA ALA A 361 -1.05 1.41 33.64
C ALA A 361 -0.41 0.23 32.91
N THR A 362 -0.89 -0.04 31.69
CA THR A 362 -0.25 -1.05 30.84
C THR A 362 1.18 -0.64 30.49
N VAL A 363 2.13 -1.54 30.72
CA VAL A 363 3.48 -1.46 30.18
C VAL A 363 3.59 -2.60 29.17
N TYR A 364 3.76 -2.24 27.91
CA TYR A 364 3.87 -3.24 26.84
C TYR A 364 5.26 -3.86 26.82
N ASP A 365 5.31 -5.18 26.66
CA ASP A 365 6.52 -5.91 26.33
C ASP A 365 6.81 -5.75 24.82
N LEU A 366 7.96 -5.17 24.48
CA LEU A 366 8.35 -4.93 23.10
C LEU A 366 8.49 -6.21 22.28
N GLY A 367 8.85 -7.33 22.90
CA GLY A 367 9.06 -8.61 22.23
C GLY A 367 7.75 -9.33 21.87
N THR A 368 6.67 -9.08 22.64
CA THR A 368 5.45 -9.89 22.56
C THR A 368 4.17 -9.11 22.31
N ASP A 369 4.12 -7.82 22.69
CA ASP A 369 2.87 -7.05 22.75
C ASP A 369 2.64 -6.11 21.57
N TYR A 370 3.48 -6.21 20.54
CA TYR A 370 3.34 -5.45 19.29
C TYR A 370 3.20 -6.37 18.10
N THR A 371 2.44 -5.94 17.09
CA THR A 371 2.24 -6.68 15.85
C THR A 371 1.76 -5.78 14.72
N TYR A 372 2.01 -6.18 13.48
CA TYR A 372 1.38 -5.62 12.28
C TYR A 372 0.22 -6.49 11.77
N LYS A 373 0.01 -7.68 12.33
CA LYS A 373 -0.97 -8.66 11.86
C LYS A 373 -2.37 -8.37 12.43
N PRO A 374 -3.43 -8.44 11.60
CA PRO A 374 -4.78 -8.05 12.03
C PRO A 374 -5.42 -9.03 13.03
N ASP A 375 -5.06 -10.31 12.99
CA ASP A 375 -5.59 -11.37 13.85
C ASP A 375 -4.90 -11.46 15.21
N GLU A 376 -3.78 -10.74 15.39
CA GLU A 376 -3.04 -10.69 16.64
C GLU A 376 -3.32 -9.43 17.46
N THR A 377 -4.13 -8.49 16.97
CA THR A 377 -4.41 -7.23 17.66
C THR A 377 -5.90 -6.92 17.76
N THR A 378 -6.28 -6.20 18.82
CA THR A 378 -7.60 -5.58 18.95
C THR A 378 -7.65 -4.16 18.39
N PHE A 379 -6.55 -3.68 17.79
CA PHE A 379 -6.47 -2.36 17.15
C PHE A 379 -7.41 -2.27 15.96
N ASP A 380 -8.42 -1.42 16.05
CA ASP A 380 -9.39 -1.23 14.98
C ASP A 380 -9.00 -0.04 14.09
N ALA A 381 -8.61 -0.31 12.84
CA ALA A 381 -8.25 0.71 11.86
C ALA A 381 -9.35 1.77 11.65
N ALA A 382 -10.63 1.41 11.81
CA ALA A 382 -11.73 2.36 11.70
C ALA A 382 -11.70 3.44 12.80
N ASN A 383 -11.11 3.13 13.95
CA ASN A 383 -10.98 4.03 15.09
C ASN A 383 -9.70 4.89 15.02
N ALA A 384 -8.73 4.54 14.18
CA ALA A 384 -7.45 5.24 14.09
C ALA A 384 -7.58 6.76 13.84
N THR A 385 -8.62 7.18 13.10
CA THR A 385 -8.91 8.58 12.81
C THR A 385 -10.06 9.17 13.66
N VAL A 386 -10.57 8.41 14.66
CA VAL A 386 -11.66 8.85 15.55
C VAL A 386 -11.08 9.39 16.84
N GLU A 387 -11.18 10.71 17.06
CA GLU A 387 -10.63 11.37 18.23
C GLU A 387 -11.12 10.75 19.55
N GLY A 388 -10.20 10.56 20.50
CA GLY A 388 -10.47 10.04 21.84
C GLY A 388 -10.38 8.52 21.97
N THR A 389 -10.34 7.76 20.89
CA THR A 389 -10.10 6.31 20.94
C THR A 389 -8.64 6.01 21.31
N TRP A 390 -8.37 4.82 21.80
CA TRP A 390 -6.99 4.41 22.08
C TRP A 390 -6.19 4.21 20.79
N GLU A 391 -6.85 3.75 19.73
CA GLU A 391 -6.25 3.61 18.41
C GLU A 391 -5.83 4.97 17.84
N ASN A 392 -6.66 6.01 18.02
CA ASN A 392 -6.32 7.36 17.59
C ASN A 392 -5.12 7.92 18.36
N LYS A 393 -5.02 7.64 19.66
CA LYS A 393 -3.86 8.06 20.47
C LYS A 393 -2.57 7.42 19.95
N VAL A 394 -2.57 6.11 19.67
CA VAL A 394 -1.43 5.39 19.08
C VAL A 394 -1.12 5.94 17.69
N PHE A 395 -2.13 6.02 16.81
CA PHE A 395 -1.99 6.50 15.44
C PHE A 395 -1.35 7.89 15.37
N THR A 396 -1.83 8.83 16.18
CA THR A 396 -1.30 10.21 16.19
C THR A 396 0.08 10.32 16.81
N SER A 397 0.35 9.56 17.87
CA SER A 397 1.67 9.51 18.53
C SER A 397 2.74 8.95 17.61
N ASP A 398 2.46 7.83 16.96
CA ASP A 398 3.42 7.15 16.08
C ASP A 398 3.66 7.97 14.81
N MET A 399 2.60 8.55 14.22
CA MET A 399 2.75 9.48 13.10
C MET A 399 3.65 10.67 13.46
N ALA A 400 3.49 11.22 14.67
CA ALA A 400 4.31 12.34 15.12
C ALA A 400 5.78 11.93 15.27
N ALA A 401 6.05 10.73 15.76
CA ALA A 401 7.40 10.20 15.89
C ALA A 401 8.06 9.99 14.52
N VAL A 402 7.36 9.32 13.59
CA VAL A 402 7.88 9.09 12.22
C VAL A 402 8.06 10.42 11.48
N ALA A 403 7.13 11.37 11.63
CA ALA A 403 7.31 12.71 11.06
C ALA A 403 8.57 13.40 11.58
N GLY A 404 8.90 13.22 12.87
CA GLY A 404 10.13 13.71 13.47
C GLY A 404 11.37 13.10 12.82
N TYR A 405 11.38 11.80 12.57
CA TYR A 405 12.49 11.10 11.90
C TYR A 405 12.59 11.47 10.41
N LEU A 406 11.47 11.54 9.69
CA LEU A 406 11.46 12.00 8.30
C LEU A 406 11.93 13.45 8.16
N LYS A 407 11.68 14.27 9.20
CA LYS A 407 12.19 15.65 9.23
C LYS A 407 13.72 15.70 9.30
N LEU A 408 14.39 14.76 9.98
CA LEU A 408 15.85 14.69 9.98
C LEU A 408 16.38 14.44 8.57
N LEU A 409 15.72 13.58 7.79
CA LEU A 409 16.09 13.35 6.37
C LEU A 409 15.85 14.61 5.52
N LYS A 410 14.72 15.30 5.73
CA LYS A 410 14.45 16.58 5.08
C LYS A 410 15.53 17.62 5.39
N ASP A 411 15.87 17.79 6.68
CA ASP A 411 16.86 18.77 7.13
C ASP A 411 18.27 18.45 6.59
N ALA A 412 18.53 17.18 6.28
CA ALA A 412 19.73 16.72 5.56
C ALA A 412 19.63 16.86 4.03
N GLY A 413 18.54 17.40 3.48
CA GLY A 413 18.32 17.57 2.05
C GLY A 413 17.98 16.30 1.28
N ILE A 414 17.62 15.22 1.96
CA ILE A 414 17.36 13.90 1.36
C ILE A 414 15.90 13.78 0.91
N PRO A 415 15.64 13.63 -0.41
CA PRO A 415 14.31 13.30 -0.91
C PRO A 415 13.99 11.82 -0.63
N VAL A 416 12.74 11.52 -0.34
CA VAL A 416 12.30 10.18 0.08
C VAL A 416 11.12 9.71 -0.77
N LEU A 417 11.23 8.52 -1.34
CA LEU A 417 10.08 7.77 -1.85
C LEU A 417 9.37 7.14 -0.65
N TRP A 418 8.20 7.68 -0.27
CA TRP A 418 7.48 7.31 0.92
C TRP A 418 6.34 6.32 0.60
N ARG A 419 6.43 5.09 1.10
CA ARG A 419 5.48 3.99 0.85
C ARG A 419 4.83 3.47 2.14
N PRO A 420 3.90 4.22 2.75
CA PRO A 420 3.15 3.76 3.92
C PRO A 420 1.98 2.84 3.51
N PHE A 421 1.44 2.07 4.46
CA PHE A 421 0.21 1.29 4.32
C PHE A 421 0.15 0.42 3.06
N HIS A 422 1.28 -0.15 2.65
CA HIS A 422 1.35 -0.98 1.45
C HIS A 422 0.43 -2.20 1.56
N GLU A 423 0.05 -2.78 0.41
CA GLU A 423 -0.73 -4.02 0.30
C GLU A 423 -2.04 -4.03 1.12
N ALA A 424 -2.66 -2.88 1.35
CA ALA A 424 -3.82 -2.77 2.24
C ALA A 424 -5.00 -3.65 1.80
N ALA A 425 -5.29 -3.74 0.49
CA ALA A 425 -6.38 -4.54 -0.03
C ALA A 425 -6.16 -6.06 0.10
N GLY A 426 -4.91 -6.51 0.35
CA GLY A 426 -4.54 -7.89 0.66
C GLY A 426 -5.03 -8.34 2.03
N LYS A 427 -5.27 -7.41 2.97
CA LYS A 427 -5.87 -7.63 4.30
C LYS A 427 -5.05 -8.48 5.27
N TRP A 428 -3.77 -8.69 5.02
CA TRP A 428 -2.86 -9.37 5.96
C TRP A 428 -2.17 -8.45 6.95
N PHE A 429 -2.45 -7.13 6.84
CA PHE A 429 -2.02 -6.11 7.78
C PHE A 429 -3.22 -5.46 8.48
N TRP A 430 -3.06 -4.94 9.71
CA TRP A 430 -4.15 -4.30 10.46
C TRP A 430 -4.74 -3.09 9.72
N TRP A 431 -3.94 -2.37 8.91
CA TRP A 431 -4.42 -1.24 8.10
C TRP A 431 -5.21 -1.66 6.86
N GLY A 432 -5.30 -2.96 6.59
CA GLY A 432 -6.07 -3.57 5.51
C GLY A 432 -7.49 -3.98 5.89
N LYS A 433 -8.08 -3.41 6.95
CA LYS A 433 -9.43 -3.76 7.40
C LYS A 433 -10.49 -3.55 6.32
N ASP A 434 -10.56 -2.33 5.79
CA ASP A 434 -11.48 -1.94 4.71
C ASP A 434 -10.99 -0.67 3.99
N ALA A 435 -11.52 -0.45 2.78
CA ALA A 435 -11.13 0.66 1.92
C ALA A 435 -11.41 2.05 2.52
N ALA A 436 -12.48 2.21 3.30
CA ALA A 436 -12.85 3.49 3.88
C ALA A 436 -11.85 3.89 4.99
N SER A 437 -11.53 2.95 5.89
CA SER A 437 -10.55 3.13 6.96
C SER A 437 -9.16 3.41 6.40
N HIS A 438 -8.73 2.65 5.39
CA HIS A 438 -7.45 2.85 4.72
C HIS A 438 -7.34 4.27 4.13
N LYS A 439 -8.34 4.71 3.35
CA LYS A 439 -8.34 6.06 2.76
C LYS A 439 -8.34 7.14 3.83
N ALA A 440 -9.10 6.97 4.91
CA ALA A 440 -9.13 7.95 6.00
C ALA A 440 -7.75 8.09 6.67
N MET A 441 -7.07 6.98 6.97
CA MET A 441 -5.73 6.98 7.54
C MET A 441 -4.69 7.58 6.59
N TRP A 442 -4.74 7.22 5.29
CA TRP A 442 -3.84 7.78 4.28
C TRP A 442 -3.96 9.31 4.20
N ILE A 443 -5.19 9.82 4.09
CA ILE A 443 -5.47 11.25 4.00
C ILE A 443 -5.08 11.98 5.29
N ALA A 444 -5.32 11.37 6.45
CA ALA A 444 -4.91 11.92 7.74
C ALA A 444 -3.39 12.04 7.84
N MET A 445 -2.63 11.00 7.47
CA MET A 445 -1.17 11.00 7.45
C MET A 445 -0.64 12.05 6.47
N PHE A 446 -1.16 12.08 5.24
CA PHE A 446 -0.76 13.05 4.22
C PHE A 446 -0.93 14.48 4.71
N ASN A 447 -2.10 14.81 5.26
CA ASN A 447 -2.40 16.15 5.75
C ASN A 447 -1.53 16.52 6.97
N TYR A 448 -1.30 15.58 7.87
CA TYR A 448 -0.44 15.77 9.03
C TYR A 448 1.01 16.05 8.60
N PHE A 449 1.58 15.23 7.72
CA PHE A 449 2.95 15.41 7.23
C PHE A 449 3.11 16.71 6.45
N LYS A 450 2.11 17.08 5.66
CA LYS A 450 2.07 18.39 4.98
C LYS A 450 2.08 19.55 5.97
N ALA A 451 1.29 19.47 7.05
CA ALA A 451 1.27 20.48 8.10
C ALA A 451 2.59 20.56 8.88
N GLN A 452 3.33 19.45 9.00
CA GLN A 452 4.69 19.41 9.56
C GLN A 452 5.75 19.95 8.58
N GLY A 453 5.36 20.29 7.36
CA GLY A 453 6.27 20.82 6.34
C GLY A 453 7.19 19.77 5.74
N LEU A 454 6.81 18.50 5.69
CA LEU A 454 7.59 17.42 5.07
C LEU A 454 7.43 17.46 3.53
N ASP A 455 8.11 18.42 2.91
CA ASP A 455 8.04 18.71 1.47
C ASP A 455 9.08 17.94 0.64
N ASN A 456 9.73 16.95 1.23
CA ASN A 456 10.72 16.07 0.61
C ASN A 456 10.16 14.67 0.27
N LEU A 457 8.86 14.41 0.48
CA LEU A 457 8.25 13.10 0.32
C LEU A 457 7.54 12.96 -1.03
N ILE A 458 7.87 11.91 -1.78
CA ILE A 458 7.18 11.45 -2.98
C ILE A 458 6.34 10.23 -2.58
N TRP A 459 5.01 10.33 -2.70
CA TRP A 459 4.08 9.36 -2.14
C TRP A 459 3.81 8.20 -3.08
N VAL A 460 4.06 6.97 -2.60
CA VAL A 460 3.88 5.72 -3.34
C VAL A 460 2.73 4.92 -2.72
N TRP A 461 1.63 4.75 -3.45
CA TRP A 461 0.51 3.91 -3.04
C TRP A 461 0.58 2.56 -3.76
N THR A 462 0.39 1.46 -3.02
CA THR A 462 0.48 0.09 -3.55
C THR A 462 -0.91 -0.45 -3.87
N THR A 463 -1.13 -0.86 -5.13
CA THR A 463 -2.36 -1.52 -5.58
C THR A 463 -2.21 -3.05 -5.58
N GLU A 464 -3.32 -3.74 -5.26
CA GLU A 464 -3.47 -5.19 -5.41
C GLU A 464 -4.14 -5.61 -6.72
N THR A 465 -4.41 -4.66 -7.62
CA THR A 465 -5.21 -4.80 -8.85
C THR A 465 -6.69 -5.14 -8.60
N GLY A 466 -7.59 -4.35 -9.20
CA GLY A 466 -9.03 -4.48 -8.95
C GLY A 466 -9.46 -3.98 -7.57
N ASP A 467 -8.68 -3.05 -7.01
CA ASP A 467 -8.86 -2.45 -5.69
C ASP A 467 -9.01 -0.92 -5.76
N GLU A 468 -9.55 -0.42 -6.86
CA GLU A 468 -9.71 1.02 -7.11
C GLU A 468 -10.48 1.74 -5.98
N ASP A 469 -11.35 1.03 -5.28
CA ASP A 469 -12.07 1.55 -4.12
C ASP A 469 -11.15 1.92 -2.94
N TRP A 470 -9.92 1.37 -2.90
CA TRP A 470 -8.91 1.66 -1.88
C TRP A 470 -8.04 2.88 -2.22
N TYR A 471 -8.08 3.33 -3.47
CA TYR A 471 -7.27 4.44 -3.94
C TYR A 471 -7.67 5.76 -3.24
N PRO A 472 -6.73 6.45 -2.56
CA PRO A 472 -7.06 7.67 -1.82
C PRO A 472 -7.32 8.89 -2.72
N GLY A 473 -6.93 8.82 -4.00
CA GLY A 473 -7.14 9.86 -5.00
C GLY A 473 -5.84 10.50 -5.50
N ASP A 474 -5.88 11.00 -6.74
CA ASP A 474 -4.72 11.56 -7.47
C ASP A 474 -3.98 12.65 -6.69
N GLN A 475 -4.68 13.43 -5.87
CA GLN A 475 -4.12 14.54 -5.09
C GLN A 475 -3.30 14.09 -3.87
N TYR A 476 -3.28 12.80 -3.57
CA TYR A 476 -2.59 12.21 -2.42
C TYR A 476 -1.52 11.19 -2.80
N VAL A 477 -1.33 10.94 -4.09
CA VAL A 477 -0.45 9.89 -4.59
C VAL A 477 0.35 10.41 -5.77
N ASP A 478 1.65 10.12 -5.78
CA ASP A 478 2.57 10.46 -6.88
C ASP A 478 2.80 9.27 -7.81
N ILE A 479 3.00 8.10 -7.24
CA ILE A 479 3.43 6.88 -7.94
C ILE A 479 2.58 5.71 -7.49
N ILE A 480 2.21 4.83 -8.43
CA ILE A 480 1.51 3.58 -8.13
C ILE A 480 2.52 2.45 -8.02
N GLY A 481 2.55 1.82 -6.86
CA GLY A 481 3.33 0.62 -6.60
C GLY A 481 2.53 -0.67 -6.85
N ARG A 482 3.23 -1.75 -7.15
CA ARG A 482 2.69 -3.10 -7.15
C ARG A 482 3.69 -4.05 -6.53
N ASP A 483 3.24 -4.88 -5.61
CA ASP A 483 4.04 -5.90 -4.95
C ASP A 483 3.68 -7.26 -5.55
N ILE A 484 4.68 -7.99 -6.08
CA ILE A 484 4.46 -9.23 -6.84
C ILE A 484 5.39 -10.32 -6.34
N TYR A 485 4.80 -11.46 -5.97
CA TYR A 485 5.53 -12.64 -5.52
C TYR A 485 5.18 -13.87 -6.35
N SER A 486 6.19 -14.70 -6.63
CA SER A 486 6.05 -16.02 -7.26
C SER A 486 5.26 -16.00 -8.59
N LYS A 487 5.59 -15.03 -9.46
CA LYS A 487 4.98 -14.88 -10.79
C LYS A 487 6.04 -14.87 -11.89
N ASP A 488 5.67 -15.43 -13.05
CA ASP A 488 6.46 -15.33 -14.26
C ASP A 488 6.46 -13.91 -14.87
N ALA A 489 7.30 -13.70 -15.86
CA ALA A 489 7.49 -12.41 -16.50
C ALA A 489 6.25 -11.92 -17.27
N GLU A 490 5.53 -12.84 -17.92
CA GLU A 490 4.29 -12.51 -18.64
C GLU A 490 3.19 -12.05 -17.66
N THR A 491 3.05 -12.72 -16.53
CA THR A 491 2.10 -12.32 -15.48
C THR A 491 2.47 -10.94 -14.92
N CYS A 492 3.74 -10.68 -14.63
CA CYS A 492 4.21 -9.36 -14.19
C CYS A 492 3.88 -8.27 -15.22
N ALA A 493 4.15 -8.52 -16.50
CA ALA A 493 3.85 -7.57 -17.57
C ALA A 493 2.34 -7.35 -17.76
N SER A 494 1.52 -8.39 -17.60
CA SER A 494 0.07 -8.29 -17.65
C SER A 494 -0.47 -7.43 -16.50
N GLN A 495 0.05 -7.57 -15.28
CA GLN A 495 -0.31 -6.71 -14.15
C GLN A 495 0.12 -5.26 -14.39
N TYR A 496 1.33 -5.02 -14.89
CA TYR A 496 1.76 -3.67 -15.30
C TYR A 496 0.78 -3.04 -16.29
N ALA A 497 0.38 -3.78 -17.32
CA ALA A 497 -0.54 -3.29 -18.34
C ALA A 497 -1.92 -2.94 -17.75
N ALA A 498 -2.45 -3.77 -16.86
CA ALA A 498 -3.72 -3.52 -16.16
C ALA A 498 -3.65 -2.25 -15.29
N ILE A 499 -2.60 -2.09 -14.49
CA ILE A 499 -2.39 -0.90 -13.65
C ILE A 499 -2.22 0.35 -14.53
N SER A 500 -1.46 0.26 -15.62
CA SER A 500 -1.27 1.35 -16.58
C SER A 500 -2.58 1.76 -17.27
N ALA A 501 -3.51 0.83 -17.46
CA ALA A 501 -4.82 1.13 -18.00
C ALA A 501 -5.70 1.89 -16.98
N THR A 502 -5.55 1.62 -15.68
CA THR A 502 -6.34 2.24 -14.62
C THR A 502 -5.75 3.59 -14.19
N TYR A 503 -4.43 3.64 -13.94
CA TYR A 503 -3.73 4.81 -13.40
C TYR A 503 -2.77 5.42 -14.44
N GLY A 504 -3.23 5.60 -15.66
CA GLY A 504 -2.38 5.99 -16.79
C GLY A 504 -1.67 7.33 -16.66
N ASN A 505 -2.10 8.23 -15.76
CA ASN A 505 -1.44 9.50 -15.46
C ASN A 505 -0.31 9.39 -14.42
N LYS A 506 -0.10 8.22 -13.82
CA LYS A 506 0.94 7.99 -12.80
C LYS A 506 2.10 7.17 -13.35
N MET A 507 3.29 7.36 -12.79
CA MET A 507 4.37 6.39 -12.92
C MET A 507 3.99 5.11 -12.17
N ILE A 508 4.41 3.95 -12.69
CA ILE A 508 4.11 2.64 -12.09
C ILE A 508 5.42 1.94 -11.77
N THR A 509 5.49 1.31 -10.62
CA THR A 509 6.67 0.63 -10.15
C THR A 509 6.37 -0.77 -9.63
N LEU A 510 7.35 -1.68 -9.75
CA LEU A 510 7.42 -2.92 -9.01
C LEU A 510 8.01 -2.59 -7.64
N SER A 511 7.14 -2.07 -6.74
CA SER A 511 7.55 -1.49 -5.46
C SER A 511 8.12 -2.52 -4.49
N GLU A 512 7.74 -3.81 -4.68
CA GLU A 512 8.25 -4.93 -3.94
C GLU A 512 8.11 -6.22 -4.78
N CYS A 513 9.08 -7.13 -4.70
CA CYS A 513 8.94 -8.40 -5.39
C CYS A 513 9.78 -9.52 -4.75
N GLY A 514 9.38 -10.77 -5.03
CA GLY A 514 10.14 -11.96 -4.66
C GLY A 514 9.82 -13.14 -5.58
N THR A 515 10.86 -13.87 -5.99
CA THR A 515 10.75 -15.07 -6.84
C THR A 515 9.94 -14.78 -8.12
N VAL A 516 10.22 -13.64 -8.76
CA VAL A 516 9.57 -13.24 -10.01
C VAL A 516 10.45 -13.53 -11.22
N GLY A 517 9.84 -13.60 -12.42
CA GLY A 517 10.57 -13.69 -13.68
C GLY A 517 11.61 -12.56 -13.81
N LYS A 518 12.68 -12.82 -14.57
CA LYS A 518 13.80 -11.89 -14.72
C LYS A 518 13.35 -10.54 -15.27
N ILE A 519 14.04 -9.47 -14.87
CA ILE A 519 13.74 -8.10 -15.34
C ILE A 519 13.88 -7.99 -16.86
N SER A 520 14.85 -8.69 -17.46
CA SER A 520 15.00 -8.72 -18.92
C SER A 520 13.78 -9.33 -19.63
N GLU A 521 13.20 -10.38 -19.06
CA GLU A 521 12.02 -11.05 -19.59
C GLU A 521 10.75 -10.18 -19.39
N GLN A 522 10.60 -9.60 -18.21
CA GLN A 522 9.49 -8.66 -17.94
C GLN A 522 9.53 -7.45 -18.88
N TRP A 523 10.73 -6.91 -19.14
CA TRP A 523 10.92 -5.80 -20.07
C TRP A 523 10.57 -6.22 -21.50
N ALA A 524 11.01 -7.41 -21.95
CA ALA A 524 10.66 -7.96 -23.25
C ALA A 524 9.16 -8.18 -23.40
N ALA A 525 8.48 -8.60 -22.32
CA ALA A 525 7.02 -8.77 -22.29
C ALA A 525 6.23 -7.45 -22.17
N GLY A 526 6.89 -6.30 -22.05
CA GLY A 526 6.27 -4.97 -22.07
C GLY A 526 6.12 -4.26 -20.74
N ALA A 527 6.54 -4.84 -19.61
CA ALA A 527 6.57 -4.12 -18.35
C ALA A 527 7.60 -2.99 -18.38
N ARG A 528 7.18 -1.79 -17.97
CA ARG A 528 8.02 -0.58 -17.98
C ARG A 528 7.99 0.08 -16.59
N TRP A 529 8.37 -0.72 -15.58
CA TRP A 529 8.43 -0.27 -14.19
C TRP A 529 9.38 0.92 -14.05
N SER A 530 9.03 1.89 -13.18
CA SER A 530 9.93 2.99 -12.82
C SER A 530 11.16 2.47 -12.06
N TRP A 531 10.93 1.55 -11.12
CA TRP A 531 11.97 0.75 -10.46
C TRP A 531 11.43 -0.64 -10.14
N PHE A 532 12.33 -1.55 -9.77
CA PHE A 532 12.02 -2.83 -9.14
C PHE A 532 12.77 -2.92 -7.81
N MET A 533 12.20 -3.61 -6.83
CA MET A 533 12.81 -3.78 -5.49
C MET A 533 12.51 -5.19 -4.96
N PRO A 534 13.44 -6.14 -5.09
CA PRO A 534 13.32 -7.41 -4.39
C PRO A 534 13.29 -7.23 -2.87
N TRP A 535 12.44 -8.01 -2.22
CA TRP A 535 12.47 -8.16 -0.76
C TRP A 535 13.76 -8.86 -0.32
N TYR A 536 14.21 -8.61 0.90
CA TYR A 536 15.42 -9.26 1.41
C TYR A 536 15.23 -10.77 1.59
N ASP A 537 16.32 -11.51 1.48
CA ASP A 537 16.35 -12.95 1.73
C ASP A 537 16.21 -13.25 3.23
N GLY A 538 15.52 -14.33 3.56
CA GLY A 538 15.23 -14.76 4.93
C GLY A 538 15.37 -16.27 5.09
N GLU A 539 14.77 -16.79 6.13
CA GLU A 539 14.65 -18.22 6.43
C GLU A 539 13.24 -18.51 6.94
N GLU A 540 12.68 -19.65 6.57
CA GLU A 540 11.45 -20.19 7.16
C GLU A 540 11.72 -20.64 8.60
N GLU A 541 10.66 -20.90 9.37
CA GLU A 541 10.80 -21.37 10.76
C GLU A 541 11.61 -22.67 10.91
N ASP A 542 11.64 -23.49 9.86
CA ASP A 542 12.40 -24.73 9.80
C ASP A 542 13.86 -24.55 9.33
N GLY A 543 14.30 -23.31 9.07
CA GLY A 543 15.63 -22.95 8.58
C GLY A 543 15.79 -23.09 7.06
N THR A 544 14.71 -23.31 6.31
CA THR A 544 14.76 -23.33 4.84
C THR A 544 15.00 -21.90 4.32
N PRO A 545 16.04 -21.66 3.48
CA PRO A 545 16.30 -20.33 2.94
C PRO A 545 15.15 -19.82 2.07
N ILE A 546 14.70 -18.59 2.32
CA ILE A 546 13.83 -17.83 1.44
C ILE A 546 14.72 -16.95 0.58
N VAL A 547 14.76 -17.21 -0.74
CA VAL A 547 15.55 -16.42 -1.69
C VAL A 547 14.59 -15.74 -2.66
N HIS A 548 14.49 -14.41 -2.55
CA HIS A 548 13.59 -13.62 -3.39
C HIS A 548 14.18 -13.23 -4.74
N ALA A 549 15.50 -12.98 -4.78
CA ALA A 549 16.24 -12.68 -6.00
C ALA A 549 17.68 -13.19 -5.86
N ASP A 550 18.01 -14.28 -6.55
CA ASP A 550 19.33 -14.89 -6.49
C ASP A 550 20.39 -14.12 -7.31
N GLU A 551 21.65 -14.55 -7.17
CA GLU A 551 22.78 -13.95 -7.89
C GLU A 551 22.57 -13.96 -9.41
N ALA A 552 21.99 -15.01 -9.98
CA ALA A 552 21.75 -15.12 -11.42
C ALA A 552 20.67 -14.14 -11.90
N TRP A 553 19.63 -13.93 -11.10
CA TRP A 553 18.59 -12.94 -11.37
C TRP A 553 19.16 -11.52 -11.34
N TRP A 554 20.00 -11.20 -10.32
CA TRP A 554 20.63 -9.89 -10.19
C TRP A 554 21.65 -9.61 -11.30
N LYS A 555 22.46 -10.59 -11.70
CA LYS A 555 23.39 -10.46 -12.83
C LYS A 555 22.64 -10.16 -14.13
N ASP A 556 21.56 -10.91 -14.41
CA ASP A 556 20.72 -10.65 -15.56
C ASP A 556 20.20 -9.21 -15.57
N ALA A 557 19.66 -8.73 -14.45
CA ALA A 557 19.12 -7.38 -14.33
C ALA A 557 20.23 -6.33 -14.57
N MET A 558 21.37 -6.44 -13.88
CA MET A 558 22.43 -5.43 -13.90
C MET A 558 23.27 -5.42 -15.20
N GLU A 559 23.14 -6.44 -16.06
CA GLU A 559 23.73 -6.49 -17.39
C GLU A 559 22.91 -5.71 -18.44
N GLN A 560 21.64 -5.39 -18.16
CA GLN A 560 20.79 -4.69 -19.11
C GLN A 560 21.12 -3.20 -19.20
N SER A 561 21.31 -2.68 -20.40
CA SER A 561 21.64 -1.27 -20.65
C SER A 561 20.53 -0.26 -20.24
N TYR A 562 19.33 -0.75 -20.04
CA TYR A 562 18.19 0.05 -19.57
C TYR A 562 17.97 -0.04 -18.05
N VAL A 563 18.73 -0.87 -17.33
CA VAL A 563 18.70 -0.92 -15.85
C VAL A 563 19.71 0.09 -15.30
N ILE A 564 19.26 0.96 -14.44
CA ILE A 564 20.07 2.01 -13.81
C ILE A 564 20.63 1.48 -12.48
N ALA A 565 21.93 1.52 -12.32
CA ALA A 565 22.64 1.29 -11.07
C ALA A 565 22.94 2.63 -10.36
N ARG A 566 23.40 2.59 -9.09
CA ARG A 566 23.61 3.75 -8.25
C ARG A 566 24.59 4.77 -8.85
N ASP A 567 25.65 4.31 -9.47
CA ASP A 567 26.68 5.15 -10.10
C ASP A 567 26.19 5.90 -11.35
N GLU A 568 25.03 5.53 -11.90
CA GLU A 568 24.35 6.21 -13.01
C GLU A 568 23.31 7.24 -12.54
N VAL A 569 23.03 7.32 -11.23
CA VAL A 569 22.10 8.28 -10.65
C VAL A 569 22.81 9.62 -10.45
N PRO A 570 22.26 10.74 -10.95
CA PRO A 570 22.87 12.06 -10.72
C PRO A 570 22.75 12.46 -9.24
N SER A 571 23.61 13.38 -8.79
CA SER A 571 23.43 13.96 -7.46
C SER A 571 22.08 14.65 -7.34
N MET A 572 21.38 14.38 -6.23
CA MET A 572 20.12 15.03 -5.89
C MET A 572 20.33 16.32 -5.08
N GLU A 573 21.56 16.59 -4.67
CA GLU A 573 21.94 17.85 -4.00
C GLU A 573 21.96 19.06 -4.93
#